data_4cb23e36d610fbf62be919e37b00693a
#
_entry.id   4cb23e36d610fbf62be919e37b00693a
#
_cell.length_a   1.000
_cell.length_b   1.000
_cell.length_c   1.000
_cell.angle_alpha   90.00
_cell.angle_beta   90.00
_cell.angle_gamma   90.00
#
_symmetry.space_group_name_H-M   'P 1'
#
loop_
_entity.id
_entity.type
_entity.pdbx_description
1 polymer ?
#
loop_
_entity_poly.entity_id
_entity_poly.type
_entity_poly.pdbx_seq_one_letter_code
_entity_poly.pdbx_strand_id
1 'polypeptide(L)'
;MNNLWQKSTIAQQAEAHGQIVEWMLRRSRGAIAKYGYEVYLETVILEVFQQVPPHQQSELLFSKMAAFADAAADLCRRGILRQSVLVRGPGNDDGLGYSITPQGEAWLAETKKDPFIAIEPTQFADMLAKHRNRFGDGFHERAQEAVKSHRSTAYLSCCAMCGAAAESILLAAAFAKEERNAVLRRYMASGGRGRIQTSVLALATDGVRAEATAGLSLLKYWRDDAAHGGASGVTEATAFTSIVLLVRLAALVDDNWSKLTAA
;
A
#
# COMPACT_ATOMS: atom_id res chain seq x y z
N MET A 1 -34.97 5.69 9.96
CA MET A 1 -34.08 6.46 9.05
C MET A 1 -32.72 5.80 9.12
N ASN A 2 -32.42 4.88 8.19
CA ASN A 2 -31.13 4.22 8.13
C ASN A 2 -30.08 5.22 7.64
N ASN A 3 -28.96 5.31 8.37
CA ASN A 3 -27.85 6.21 8.11
C ASN A 3 -27.36 6.06 6.66
N LEU A 4 -27.69 7.01 5.78
CA LEU A 4 -27.23 7.11 4.40
C LEU A 4 -25.69 7.29 4.28
N TRP A 5 -25.00 7.37 5.42
CA TRP A 5 -23.55 7.64 5.53
C TRP A 5 -22.81 6.48 6.21
N GLN A 6 -23.15 5.24 5.85
CA GLN A 6 -22.40 4.11 6.37
C GLN A 6 -20.98 4.16 5.80
N LYS A 7 -20.00 4.48 6.65
CA LYS A 7 -18.59 4.48 6.26
C LYS A 7 -18.17 3.05 5.95
N SER A 8 -17.53 2.85 4.80
CA SER A 8 -16.92 1.57 4.47
C SER A 8 -15.72 1.28 5.39
N THR A 9 -15.51 0.02 5.73
CA THR A 9 -14.28 -0.40 6.41
C THR A 9 -13.13 -0.52 5.40
N ILE A 10 -11.89 -0.45 5.89
CA ILE A 10 -10.68 -0.63 5.05
C ILE A 10 -10.72 -1.99 4.32
N ALA A 11 -11.18 -3.05 5.00
CA ALA A 11 -11.32 -4.37 4.39
C ALA A 11 -12.35 -4.38 3.24
N GLN A 12 -13.49 -3.69 3.41
CA GLN A 12 -14.50 -3.55 2.35
C GLN A 12 -13.98 -2.73 1.17
N GLN A 13 -13.21 -1.67 1.42
CA GLN A 13 -12.58 -0.86 0.36
C GLN A 13 -11.56 -1.68 -0.43
N ALA A 14 -10.71 -2.46 0.24
CA ALA A 14 -9.71 -3.31 -0.41
C ALA A 14 -10.36 -4.42 -1.26
N GLU A 15 -11.44 -5.03 -0.76
CA GLU A 15 -12.23 -6.00 -1.51
C GLU A 15 -12.85 -5.37 -2.76
N ALA A 16 -13.52 -4.21 -2.60
CA ALA A 16 -14.14 -3.48 -3.70
C ALA A 16 -13.11 -3.03 -4.75
N HIS A 17 -11.92 -2.58 -4.31
CA HIS A 17 -10.83 -2.23 -5.21
C HIS A 17 -10.41 -3.42 -6.09
N GLY A 18 -10.15 -4.59 -5.48
CA GLY A 18 -9.83 -5.81 -6.21
C GLY A 18 -10.92 -6.21 -7.21
N GLN A 19 -12.18 -6.12 -6.80
CA GLN A 19 -13.34 -6.44 -7.64
C GLN A 19 -13.49 -5.47 -8.83
N ILE A 20 -13.28 -4.15 -8.64
CA ILE A 20 -13.29 -3.18 -9.75
C ILE A 20 -12.16 -3.48 -10.73
N VAL A 21 -10.95 -3.72 -10.24
CA VAL A 21 -9.78 -4.01 -11.08
C VAL A 21 -10.00 -5.29 -11.87
N GLU A 22 -10.42 -6.37 -11.22
CA GLU A 22 -10.71 -7.64 -11.89
C GLU A 22 -11.82 -7.50 -12.95
N TRP A 23 -12.83 -6.70 -12.67
CA TRP A 23 -13.90 -6.39 -13.61
C TRP A 23 -13.36 -5.64 -14.84
N MET A 24 -12.51 -4.61 -14.65
CA MET A 24 -11.87 -3.89 -15.74
C MET A 24 -10.96 -4.80 -16.60
N LEU A 25 -10.23 -5.73 -15.96
CA LEU A 25 -9.34 -6.67 -16.66
C LEU A 25 -10.08 -7.65 -17.57
N ARG A 26 -11.33 -8.01 -17.23
CA ARG A 26 -12.16 -8.92 -18.02
C ARG A 26 -12.80 -8.24 -19.23
N ARG A 27 -12.93 -6.94 -19.23
CA ARG A 27 -13.63 -6.21 -20.31
C ARG A 27 -12.76 -5.94 -21.51
N SER A 28 -13.41 -5.83 -22.66
CA SER A 28 -12.77 -5.36 -23.88
C SER A 28 -12.40 -3.88 -23.73
N ARG A 29 -11.26 -3.50 -24.30
CA ARG A 29 -10.79 -2.11 -24.29
C ARG A 29 -11.81 -1.19 -24.94
N GLY A 30 -12.13 -0.08 -24.29
CA GLY A 30 -13.10 0.90 -24.79
C GLY A 30 -14.57 0.46 -24.70
N ALA A 31 -14.87 -0.69 -24.05
CA ALA A 31 -16.25 -1.12 -23.87
C ALA A 31 -16.98 -0.20 -22.89
N ILE A 32 -18.11 0.34 -23.34
CA ILE A 32 -18.99 1.19 -22.52
C ILE A 32 -19.87 0.31 -21.63
N ALA A 33 -19.89 0.59 -20.34
CA ALA A 33 -20.73 -0.13 -19.38
C ALA A 33 -22.18 0.36 -19.41
N LYS A 34 -22.38 1.65 -19.12
CA LYS A 34 -23.72 2.28 -19.03
C LYS A 34 -23.58 3.79 -19.21
N TYR A 35 -24.54 4.43 -19.83
CA TYR A 35 -24.62 5.90 -20.00
C TYR A 35 -23.37 6.55 -20.63
N GLY A 36 -22.63 5.84 -21.45
CA GLY A 36 -21.41 6.33 -22.07
C GLY A 36 -20.16 6.26 -21.17
N TYR A 37 -20.27 5.69 -19.98
CA TYR A 37 -19.14 5.44 -19.09
C TYR A 37 -18.49 4.08 -19.35
N GLU A 38 -17.17 4.01 -19.29
CA GLU A 38 -16.43 2.74 -19.39
C GLU A 38 -16.56 1.94 -18.08
N VAL A 39 -16.58 2.61 -16.93
CA VAL A 39 -16.81 2.03 -15.62
C VAL A 39 -18.02 2.73 -14.97
N TYR A 40 -19.05 1.97 -14.67
CA TYR A 40 -20.25 2.45 -13.98
C TYR A 40 -20.50 1.57 -12.75
N LEU A 41 -20.38 2.14 -11.56
CA LEU A 41 -20.28 1.35 -10.31
C LEU A 41 -21.48 0.45 -10.07
N GLU A 42 -22.69 0.90 -10.38
CA GLU A 42 -23.90 0.04 -10.28
C GLU A 42 -23.75 -1.22 -11.15
N THR A 43 -23.30 -1.05 -12.40
CA THR A 43 -23.07 -2.18 -13.31
C THR A 43 -21.97 -3.10 -12.78
N VAL A 44 -20.87 -2.54 -12.27
CA VAL A 44 -19.78 -3.31 -11.69
C VAL A 44 -20.28 -4.16 -10.53
N ILE A 45 -21.03 -3.56 -9.58
CA ILE A 45 -21.55 -4.27 -8.42
C ILE A 45 -22.51 -5.39 -8.87
N LEU A 46 -23.44 -5.10 -9.76
CA LEU A 46 -24.41 -6.10 -10.20
C LEU A 46 -23.77 -7.26 -10.98
N GLU A 47 -22.73 -6.98 -11.80
CA GLU A 47 -21.99 -8.03 -12.52
C GLU A 47 -21.06 -8.84 -11.61
N VAL A 48 -20.45 -8.22 -10.59
CA VAL A 48 -19.61 -8.93 -9.60
C VAL A 48 -20.46 -9.89 -8.76
N PHE A 49 -21.65 -9.46 -8.37
CA PHE A 49 -22.55 -10.24 -7.51
C PHE A 49 -23.71 -10.89 -8.30
N GLN A 50 -23.44 -11.47 -9.47
CA GLN A 50 -24.36 -11.98 -10.49
C GLN A 50 -25.56 -12.85 -10.03
N GLN A 51 -25.56 -13.38 -8.82
CA GLN A 51 -26.60 -14.31 -8.35
C GLN A 51 -27.69 -13.65 -7.49
N VAL A 52 -27.76 -12.32 -7.46
CA VAL A 52 -28.71 -11.61 -6.61
C VAL A 52 -30.04 -11.42 -7.37
N PRO A 53 -31.16 -11.92 -6.81
CA PRO A 53 -32.47 -11.75 -7.41
C PRO A 53 -32.84 -10.26 -7.58
N PRO A 54 -33.62 -9.88 -8.63
CA PRO A 54 -33.92 -8.47 -8.93
C PRO A 54 -34.52 -7.70 -7.73
N HIS A 55 -35.32 -8.33 -6.89
CA HIS A 55 -35.92 -7.68 -5.71
C HIS A 55 -34.89 -7.37 -4.58
N GLN A 56 -33.71 -7.97 -4.60
CA GLN A 56 -32.62 -7.73 -3.63
C GLN A 56 -31.51 -6.83 -4.17
N GLN A 57 -31.54 -6.46 -5.45
CA GLN A 57 -30.49 -5.65 -6.08
C GLN A 57 -30.35 -4.27 -5.45
N SER A 58 -31.46 -3.63 -5.09
CA SER A 58 -31.45 -2.32 -4.43
C SER A 58 -30.76 -2.38 -3.05
N GLU A 59 -30.99 -3.43 -2.27
CA GLU A 59 -30.37 -3.63 -0.97
C GLU A 59 -28.86 -3.92 -1.12
N LEU A 60 -28.49 -4.75 -2.10
CA LEU A 60 -27.09 -5.01 -2.45
C LEU A 60 -26.37 -3.71 -2.82
N LEU A 61 -26.92 -2.94 -3.76
CA LEU A 61 -26.34 -1.67 -4.19
C LEU A 61 -26.17 -0.72 -3.00
N PHE A 62 -27.19 -0.58 -2.17
CA PHE A 62 -27.12 0.24 -0.98
C PHE A 62 -25.99 -0.21 -0.03
N SER A 63 -25.81 -1.52 0.18
CA SER A 63 -24.80 -2.07 1.11
C SER A 63 -23.37 -1.99 0.58
N LYS A 64 -23.17 -1.99 -0.75
CA LYS A 64 -21.84 -2.06 -1.37
C LYS A 64 -21.35 -0.72 -1.92
N MET A 65 -22.27 0.19 -2.27
CA MET A 65 -21.94 1.43 -2.98
C MET A 65 -20.85 2.27 -2.31
N ALA A 66 -20.89 2.44 -0.99
CA ALA A 66 -19.91 3.24 -0.28
C ALA A 66 -18.47 2.69 -0.47
N ALA A 67 -18.29 1.38 -0.33
CA ALA A 67 -16.97 0.76 -0.50
C ALA A 67 -16.46 0.86 -1.94
N PHE A 68 -17.36 0.67 -2.93
CA PHE A 68 -17.01 0.81 -4.35
C PHE A 68 -16.71 2.25 -4.74
N ALA A 69 -17.44 3.23 -4.20
CA ALA A 69 -17.18 4.65 -4.42
C ALA A 69 -15.82 5.07 -3.84
N ASP A 70 -15.50 4.64 -2.63
CA ASP A 70 -14.20 4.89 -1.99
C ASP A 70 -13.05 4.25 -2.78
N ALA A 71 -13.22 3.02 -3.26
CA ALA A 71 -12.26 2.33 -4.10
C ALA A 71 -12.06 3.03 -5.46
N ALA A 72 -13.14 3.46 -6.11
CA ALA A 72 -13.07 4.22 -7.35
C ALA A 72 -12.39 5.58 -7.16
N ALA A 73 -12.66 6.28 -6.05
CA ALA A 73 -11.97 7.52 -5.68
C ALA A 73 -10.47 7.29 -5.47
N ASP A 74 -10.06 6.14 -4.92
CA ASP A 74 -8.65 5.78 -4.79
C ASP A 74 -8.00 5.54 -6.17
N LEU A 75 -8.66 4.81 -7.05
CA LEU A 75 -8.21 4.62 -8.42
C LEU A 75 -8.10 5.94 -9.20
N CYS A 76 -8.98 6.93 -8.91
CA CYS A 76 -8.85 8.28 -9.45
C CYS A 76 -7.61 9.01 -8.90
N ARG A 77 -7.34 8.94 -7.59
CA ARG A 77 -6.12 9.52 -6.99
C ARG A 77 -4.84 8.94 -7.57
N ARG A 78 -4.87 7.66 -7.95
CA ARG A 78 -3.76 6.97 -8.63
C ARG A 78 -3.67 7.30 -10.12
N GLY A 79 -4.60 8.07 -10.68
CA GLY A 79 -4.65 8.41 -12.08
C GLY A 79 -5.08 7.26 -13.00
N ILE A 80 -5.59 6.16 -12.46
CA ILE A 80 -6.06 4.99 -13.22
C ILE A 80 -7.43 5.27 -13.81
N LEU A 81 -8.32 5.82 -12.98
CA LEU A 81 -9.63 6.30 -13.39
C LEU A 81 -9.70 7.82 -13.35
N ARG A 82 -10.62 8.39 -14.06
CA ARG A 82 -11.10 9.76 -13.88
C ARG A 82 -12.62 9.74 -13.81
N GLN A 83 -13.20 10.56 -12.97
CA GLN A 83 -14.62 10.80 -12.99
C GLN A 83 -15.00 11.36 -14.35
N SER A 84 -15.95 10.76 -15.03
CA SER A 84 -16.29 11.16 -16.38
C SER A 84 -17.11 12.46 -16.36
N VAL A 85 -16.73 13.38 -17.22
CA VAL A 85 -17.40 14.70 -17.39
C VAL A 85 -18.35 14.58 -18.58
N LEU A 86 -19.28 13.63 -18.57
CA LEU A 86 -20.33 13.65 -19.56
C LEU A 86 -21.30 14.79 -19.26
N VAL A 87 -21.66 15.53 -20.31
CA VAL A 87 -22.65 16.59 -20.22
C VAL A 87 -23.96 15.99 -19.69
N ARG A 88 -24.37 16.45 -18.52
CA ARG A 88 -25.53 15.98 -17.79
C ARG A 88 -26.77 16.07 -18.63
N GLY A 89 -27.43 14.94 -18.88
CA GLY A 89 -28.84 14.92 -19.23
C GLY A 89 -29.69 14.99 -17.96
N PRO A 90 -30.93 15.47 -18.01
CA PRO A 90 -31.81 15.45 -16.84
C PRO A 90 -31.94 14.02 -16.31
N GLY A 91 -31.52 13.79 -15.06
CA GLY A 91 -31.63 12.50 -14.37
C GLY A 91 -30.33 11.64 -14.29
N ASN A 92 -29.19 12.10 -14.78
CA ASN A 92 -27.93 11.30 -14.85
C ASN A 92 -26.80 11.86 -13.94
N ASP A 93 -27.12 12.28 -12.74
CA ASP A 93 -26.21 13.02 -11.87
C ASP A 93 -25.79 12.25 -10.60
N ASP A 94 -25.57 10.96 -10.73
CA ASP A 94 -25.29 10.10 -9.59
C ASP A 94 -23.80 9.97 -9.20
N GLY A 95 -22.89 10.54 -10.00
CA GLY A 95 -21.44 10.49 -9.74
C GLY A 95 -20.81 9.10 -9.81
N LEU A 96 -21.52 8.10 -10.35
CA LEU A 96 -21.10 6.70 -10.36
C LEU A 96 -20.36 6.28 -11.64
N GLY A 97 -20.13 7.22 -12.58
CA GLY A 97 -19.52 6.95 -13.87
C GLY A 97 -18.06 7.41 -13.96
N TYR A 98 -17.21 6.57 -14.51
CA TYR A 98 -15.77 6.81 -14.66
C TYR A 98 -15.28 6.40 -16.05
N SER A 99 -14.19 7.05 -16.49
CA SER A 99 -13.43 6.67 -17.70
C SER A 99 -12.05 6.18 -17.28
N ILE A 100 -11.53 5.18 -18.01
CA ILE A 100 -10.15 4.70 -17.81
C ILE A 100 -9.22 5.73 -18.48
N THR A 101 -8.17 6.12 -17.78
CA THR A 101 -7.18 7.06 -18.33
C THR A 101 -6.17 6.33 -19.20
N PRO A 102 -5.37 7.02 -20.05
CA PRO A 102 -4.25 6.40 -20.75
C PRO A 102 -3.25 5.74 -19.79
N GLN A 103 -2.99 6.33 -18.62
CA GLN A 103 -2.19 5.75 -17.54
C GLN A 103 -2.85 4.48 -16.99
N GLY A 104 -4.18 4.50 -16.80
CA GLY A 104 -4.95 3.35 -16.35
C GLY A 104 -4.92 2.19 -17.35
N GLU A 105 -4.97 2.48 -18.65
CA GLU A 105 -4.82 1.45 -19.69
C GLU A 105 -3.44 0.79 -19.64
N ALA A 106 -2.37 1.57 -19.49
CA ALA A 106 -1.01 1.06 -19.37
C ALA A 106 -0.88 0.20 -18.10
N TRP A 107 -1.40 0.70 -16.96
CA TRP A 107 -1.41 -0.01 -15.69
C TRP A 107 -2.18 -1.35 -15.76
N LEU A 108 -3.35 -1.38 -16.38
CA LEU A 108 -4.13 -2.62 -16.58
C LEU A 108 -3.39 -3.63 -17.47
N ALA A 109 -2.65 -3.15 -18.49
CA ALA A 109 -1.85 -4.01 -19.34
C ALA A 109 -0.68 -4.67 -18.58
N GLU A 110 -0.07 -3.97 -17.64
CA GLU A 110 0.96 -4.50 -16.74
C GLU A 110 0.35 -5.45 -15.70
N THR A 111 -0.78 -5.09 -15.09
CA THR A 111 -1.50 -5.91 -14.11
C THR A 111 -1.92 -7.27 -14.67
N LYS A 112 -2.25 -7.36 -15.97
CA LYS A 112 -2.50 -8.65 -16.65
C LYS A 112 -1.29 -9.58 -16.65
N LYS A 113 -0.08 -9.03 -16.59
CA LYS A 113 1.18 -9.80 -16.60
C LYS A 113 1.62 -10.16 -15.18
N ASP A 114 1.31 -9.30 -14.21
CA ASP A 114 1.67 -9.47 -12.81
C ASP A 114 0.47 -9.13 -11.89
N PRO A 115 -0.28 -10.15 -11.43
CA PRO A 115 -1.46 -9.94 -10.59
C PRO A 115 -1.13 -9.34 -9.21
N PHE A 116 0.15 -9.36 -8.77
CA PHE A 116 0.55 -8.72 -7.51
C PHE A 116 0.38 -7.20 -7.55
N ILE A 117 0.41 -6.57 -8.71
CA ILE A 117 0.23 -5.13 -8.88
C ILE A 117 -1.17 -4.64 -8.43
N ALA A 118 -2.17 -5.52 -8.47
CA ALA A 118 -3.56 -5.19 -8.11
C ALA A 118 -3.84 -5.15 -6.60
N ILE A 119 -2.92 -5.62 -5.75
CA ILE A 119 -3.17 -5.69 -4.31
C ILE A 119 -3.16 -4.29 -3.69
N GLU A 120 -4.22 -3.98 -2.93
CA GLU A 120 -4.35 -2.68 -2.24
C GLU A 120 -3.41 -2.60 -1.01
N PRO A 121 -2.42 -1.71 -1.01
CA PRO A 121 -1.44 -1.64 0.09
C PRO A 121 -1.95 -0.93 1.34
N THR A 122 -3.18 -0.37 1.34
CA THR A 122 -3.73 0.40 2.48
C THR A 122 -3.79 -0.43 3.77
N GLN A 123 -4.03 -1.73 3.66
CA GLN A 123 -4.04 -2.64 4.82
C GLN A 123 -2.70 -2.66 5.57
N PHE A 124 -1.60 -2.42 4.85
CA PHE A 124 -0.27 -2.39 5.47
C PHE A 124 -0.05 -1.15 6.33
N ALA A 125 -0.77 -0.04 6.05
CA ALA A 125 -0.70 1.16 6.90
C ALA A 125 -1.12 0.86 8.34
N ASP A 126 -2.22 0.11 8.51
CA ASP A 126 -2.71 -0.29 9.83
C ASP A 126 -1.79 -1.32 10.50
N MET A 127 -1.25 -2.27 9.72
CA MET A 127 -0.30 -3.24 10.23
C MET A 127 0.96 -2.55 10.76
N LEU A 128 1.50 -1.59 10.01
CA LEU A 128 2.68 -0.81 10.41
C LEU A 128 2.38 0.13 11.59
N ALA A 129 1.18 0.72 11.65
CA ALA A 129 0.79 1.61 12.73
C ALA A 129 0.79 0.93 14.11
N LYS A 130 0.55 -0.38 14.19
CA LYS A 130 0.60 -1.17 15.44
C LYS A 130 1.96 -1.11 16.13
N HIS A 131 3.03 -0.91 15.37
CA HIS A 131 4.41 -0.89 15.88
C HIS A 131 4.90 0.51 16.29
N ARG A 132 4.04 1.55 16.19
CA ARG A 132 4.40 2.94 16.54
C ARG A 132 4.95 3.06 17.96
N ASN A 133 4.28 2.44 18.94
CA ASN A 133 4.71 2.51 20.35
C ASN A 133 6.07 1.86 20.58
N ARG A 134 6.43 0.87 19.77
CA ARG A 134 7.71 0.15 19.86
C ARG A 134 8.85 0.90 19.18
N PHE A 135 8.62 1.36 17.95
CA PHE A 135 9.68 1.93 17.11
C PHE A 135 9.67 3.45 17.05
N GLY A 136 8.67 4.09 17.65
CA GLY A 136 8.55 5.54 17.77
C GLY A 136 7.92 6.24 16.56
N ASP A 137 7.72 7.55 16.72
CA ASP A 137 7.06 8.39 15.71
C ASP A 137 7.84 8.46 14.41
N GLY A 138 9.17 8.48 14.46
CA GLY A 138 10.01 8.53 13.28
C GLY A 138 9.86 7.30 12.36
N PHE A 139 9.63 6.11 12.93
CA PHE A 139 9.22 4.93 12.17
C PHE A 139 7.84 5.11 11.58
N HIS A 140 6.88 5.51 12.42
CA HIS A 140 5.48 5.65 12.03
C HIS A 140 5.30 6.61 10.85
N GLU A 141 5.88 7.81 10.92
CA GLU A 141 5.83 8.82 9.86
C GLU A 141 6.36 8.29 8.53
N ARG A 142 7.54 7.63 8.54
CA ARG A 142 8.17 7.09 7.34
C ARG A 142 7.39 5.92 6.75
N ALA A 143 6.86 5.06 7.60
CA ALA A 143 6.05 3.92 7.19
C ALA A 143 4.73 4.36 6.55
N GLN A 144 4.05 5.36 7.13
CA GLN A 144 2.83 5.95 6.56
C GLN A 144 3.13 6.66 5.24
N GLU A 145 4.24 7.41 5.15
CA GLU A 145 4.63 8.09 3.91
C GLU A 145 5.00 7.09 2.80
N ALA A 146 5.59 5.94 3.14
CA ALA A 146 5.84 4.86 2.17
C ALA A 146 4.54 4.36 1.54
N VAL A 147 3.53 4.04 2.35
CA VAL A 147 2.22 3.57 1.86
C VAL A 147 1.53 4.66 1.04
N LYS A 148 1.55 5.91 1.50
CA LYS A 148 0.98 7.06 0.79
C LYS A 148 1.68 7.27 -0.57
N SER A 149 3.01 7.19 -0.61
CA SER A 149 3.79 7.31 -1.84
C SER A 149 3.43 6.22 -2.85
N HIS A 150 3.27 4.96 -2.39
CA HIS A 150 2.82 3.87 -3.24
C HIS A 150 1.44 4.17 -3.85
N ARG A 151 0.47 4.59 -3.04
CA ARG A 151 -0.88 4.95 -3.49
C ARG A 151 -0.90 6.10 -4.51
N SER A 152 0.08 6.99 -4.43
CA SER A 152 0.26 8.10 -5.36
C SER A 152 1.16 7.75 -6.56
N THR A 153 1.46 6.46 -6.77
CA THR A 153 2.36 5.96 -7.84
C THR A 153 3.79 6.53 -7.79
N ALA A 154 4.18 7.10 -6.64
CA ALA A 154 5.52 7.63 -6.39
C ALA A 154 6.46 6.53 -5.87
N TYR A 155 6.76 5.54 -6.73
CA TYR A 155 7.42 4.29 -6.31
C TYR A 155 8.84 4.49 -5.79
N LEU A 156 9.60 5.43 -6.36
CA LEU A 156 10.93 5.81 -5.84
C LEU A 156 10.83 6.31 -4.39
N SER A 157 9.89 7.23 -4.13
CA SER A 157 9.65 7.75 -2.77
C SER A 157 9.20 6.64 -1.81
N CYS A 158 8.37 5.70 -2.28
CA CYS A 158 7.95 4.55 -1.50
C CYS A 158 9.16 3.72 -1.04
N CYS A 159 10.04 3.32 -1.95
CA CYS A 159 11.24 2.55 -1.63
C CYS A 159 12.19 3.31 -0.70
N ALA A 160 12.38 4.60 -0.94
CA ALA A 160 13.20 5.46 -0.07
C ALA A 160 12.66 5.51 1.36
N MET A 161 11.33 5.67 1.52
CA MET A 161 10.68 5.73 2.82
C MET A 161 10.66 4.36 3.52
N CYS A 162 10.45 3.25 2.80
CA CYS A 162 10.58 1.90 3.36
C CYS A 162 11.97 1.66 3.94
N GLY A 163 13.02 2.02 3.22
CA GLY A 163 14.40 1.90 3.71
C GLY A 163 14.67 2.77 4.93
N ALA A 164 14.18 4.01 4.94
CA ALA A 164 14.31 4.92 6.08
C ALA A 164 13.51 4.44 7.31
N ALA A 165 12.33 3.84 7.11
CA ALA A 165 11.55 3.21 8.17
C ALA A 165 12.28 1.99 8.76
N ALA A 166 12.89 1.16 7.93
CA ALA A 166 13.70 0.02 8.38
C ALA A 166 14.92 0.46 9.22
N GLU A 167 15.55 1.58 8.87
CA GLU A 167 16.60 2.17 9.70
C GLU A 167 16.07 2.69 11.04
N SER A 168 14.84 3.21 11.07
CA SER A 168 14.19 3.63 12.33
C SER A 168 13.95 2.44 13.26
N ILE A 169 13.61 1.25 12.73
CA ILE A 169 13.50 0.00 13.51
C ILE A 169 14.83 -0.36 14.16
N LEU A 170 15.93 -0.34 13.38
CA LEU A 170 17.27 -0.63 13.91
C LEU A 170 17.67 0.35 15.01
N LEU A 171 17.45 1.65 14.78
CA LEU A 171 17.79 2.69 15.76
C LEU A 171 16.95 2.55 17.03
N ALA A 172 15.66 2.23 16.93
CA ALA A 172 14.81 1.99 18.07
C ALA A 172 15.33 0.83 18.94
N ALA A 173 15.70 -0.30 18.31
CA ALA A 173 16.28 -1.44 19.01
C ALA A 173 17.65 -1.09 19.65
N ALA A 174 18.48 -0.32 18.96
CA ALA A 174 19.76 0.12 19.52
C ALA A 174 19.60 1.10 20.68
N PHE A 175 18.64 2.03 20.63
CA PHE A 175 18.33 2.96 21.72
C PHE A 175 17.77 2.26 22.95
N ALA A 176 17.13 1.10 22.78
CA ALA A 176 16.67 0.29 23.90
C ALA A 176 17.82 -0.44 24.62
N LYS A 177 18.98 -0.61 23.95
CA LYS A 177 20.19 -1.26 24.51
C LYS A 177 21.18 -0.29 25.11
N GLU A 178 21.32 0.89 24.49
CA GLU A 178 22.42 1.79 24.76
C GLU A 178 21.94 3.25 24.80
N GLU A 179 22.75 4.11 25.41
CA GLU A 179 22.48 5.53 25.48
C GLU A 179 22.35 6.16 24.06
N ARG A 180 21.28 6.93 23.86
CA ARG A 180 20.87 7.47 22.56
C ARG A 180 21.96 8.22 21.83
N ASN A 181 22.70 9.11 22.53
CA ASN A 181 23.75 9.92 21.89
C ASN A 181 24.96 9.06 21.48
N ALA A 182 25.27 8.00 22.23
CA ALA A 182 26.32 7.06 21.86
C ALA A 182 25.95 6.28 20.57
N VAL A 183 24.71 5.82 20.49
CA VAL A 183 24.18 5.17 19.28
C VAL A 183 24.22 6.11 18.08
N LEU A 184 23.78 7.37 18.23
CA LEU A 184 23.77 8.35 17.15
C LEU A 184 25.18 8.67 16.66
N ARG A 185 26.15 8.89 17.56
CA ARG A 185 27.56 9.10 17.16
C ARG A 185 28.10 7.89 16.38
N ARG A 186 27.78 6.67 16.83
CA ARG A 186 28.18 5.44 16.12
C ARG A 186 27.53 5.35 14.74
N TYR A 187 26.24 5.64 14.63
CA TYR A 187 25.48 5.59 13.39
C TYR A 187 26.02 6.54 12.33
N MET A 188 26.37 7.77 12.74
CA MET A 188 26.91 8.81 11.83
C MET A 188 28.35 8.54 11.39
N ALA A 189 29.08 7.66 12.05
CA ALA A 189 30.45 7.29 11.67
C ALA A 189 30.47 6.35 10.45
N SER A 190 31.57 6.35 9.68
CA SER A 190 31.74 5.45 8.53
C SER A 190 31.48 3.99 8.92
N GLY A 191 30.65 3.29 8.18
CA GLY A 191 30.20 1.91 8.48
C GLY A 191 29.31 1.79 9.72
N GLY A 192 28.84 2.90 10.29
CA GLY A 192 28.09 2.95 11.55
C GLY A 192 26.80 2.15 11.51
N ARG A 193 26.03 2.21 10.41
CA ARG A 193 24.82 1.43 10.22
C ARG A 193 25.08 -0.09 10.38
N GLY A 194 26.13 -0.61 9.73
CA GLY A 194 26.49 -2.03 9.83
C GLY A 194 26.85 -2.43 11.26
N ARG A 195 27.60 -1.57 11.99
CA ARG A 195 27.94 -1.82 13.41
C ARG A 195 26.69 -1.84 14.29
N ILE A 196 25.72 -0.93 14.06
CA ILE A 196 24.44 -0.95 14.78
C ILE A 196 23.67 -2.24 14.48
N GLN A 197 23.57 -2.64 13.20
CA GLN A 197 22.93 -3.88 12.82
C GLN A 197 23.56 -5.09 13.50
N THR A 198 24.89 -5.19 13.50
CA THR A 198 25.62 -6.28 14.17
C THR A 198 25.34 -6.30 15.67
N SER A 199 25.37 -5.12 16.35
CA SER A 199 25.08 -5.01 17.78
C SER A 199 23.63 -5.43 18.13
N VAL A 200 22.66 -4.98 17.34
CA VAL A 200 21.24 -5.32 17.56
C VAL A 200 21.00 -6.82 17.35
N LEU A 201 21.60 -7.42 16.34
CA LEU A 201 21.38 -8.83 15.99
C LEU A 201 22.33 -9.79 16.74
N ALA A 202 23.19 -9.32 17.62
CA ALA A 202 24.21 -10.15 18.29
C ALA A 202 23.61 -11.34 19.06
N LEU A 203 22.49 -11.13 19.74
CA LEU A 203 21.80 -12.16 20.56
C LEU A 203 20.62 -12.83 19.81
N ALA A 204 20.42 -12.49 18.53
CA ALA A 204 19.40 -13.14 17.71
C ALA A 204 19.76 -14.60 17.41
N THR A 205 18.75 -15.46 17.33
CA THR A 205 18.94 -16.81 16.78
C THR A 205 19.35 -16.70 15.29
N ASP A 206 20.01 -17.74 14.77
CA ASP A 206 20.51 -17.72 13.39
C ASP A 206 19.40 -17.46 12.36
N GLY A 207 18.20 -18.04 12.56
CA GLY A 207 17.04 -17.79 11.69
C GLY A 207 16.58 -16.33 11.73
N VAL A 208 16.42 -15.74 12.91
CA VAL A 208 16.03 -14.32 13.07
C VAL A 208 17.11 -13.39 12.49
N ARG A 209 18.38 -13.71 12.73
CA ARG A 209 19.51 -12.94 12.20
C ARG A 209 19.55 -12.98 10.68
N ALA A 210 19.39 -14.16 10.08
CA ALA A 210 19.38 -14.33 8.62
C ALA A 210 18.22 -13.56 7.98
N GLU A 211 17.01 -13.71 8.50
CA GLU A 211 15.80 -13.04 7.97
C GLU A 211 15.90 -11.52 8.11
N ALA A 212 16.25 -11.01 9.29
CA ALA A 212 16.43 -9.57 9.51
C ALA A 212 17.51 -8.98 8.59
N THR A 213 18.65 -9.68 8.43
CA THR A 213 19.73 -9.23 7.56
C THR A 213 19.31 -9.19 6.10
N ALA A 214 18.59 -10.19 5.61
CA ALA A 214 18.07 -10.22 4.23
C ALA A 214 17.10 -9.07 3.98
N GLY A 215 16.10 -8.88 4.87
CA GLY A 215 15.13 -7.79 4.74
C GLY A 215 15.79 -6.40 4.77
N LEU A 216 16.69 -6.16 5.72
CA LEU A 216 17.44 -4.90 5.84
C LEU A 216 18.35 -4.63 4.62
N SER A 217 18.93 -5.67 4.05
CA SER A 217 19.81 -5.53 2.88
C SER A 217 19.02 -5.19 1.62
N LEU A 218 17.87 -5.83 1.38
CA LEU A 218 17.00 -5.54 0.25
C LEU A 218 16.38 -4.14 0.36
N LEU A 219 15.86 -3.77 1.53
CA LEU A 219 15.29 -2.44 1.75
C LEU A 219 16.34 -1.33 1.59
N LYS A 220 17.60 -1.59 2.01
CA LYS A 220 18.71 -0.68 1.76
C LYS A 220 19.03 -0.57 0.27
N TYR A 221 19.11 -1.69 -0.43
CA TYR A 221 19.42 -1.71 -1.87
C TYR A 221 18.41 -0.87 -2.65
N TRP A 222 17.12 -1.09 -2.48
CA TRP A 222 16.10 -0.33 -3.21
C TRP A 222 16.03 1.14 -2.80
N ARG A 223 16.28 1.47 -1.52
CA ARG A 223 16.42 2.86 -1.09
C ARG A 223 17.58 3.55 -1.80
N ASP A 224 18.73 2.88 -1.85
CA ASP A 224 19.93 3.44 -2.47
C ASP A 224 19.73 3.59 -3.99
N ASP A 225 19.09 2.60 -4.66
CA ASP A 225 18.71 2.69 -6.08
C ASP A 225 17.74 3.85 -6.35
N ALA A 226 16.75 4.04 -5.47
CA ALA A 226 15.80 5.15 -5.57
C ALA A 226 16.41 6.54 -5.32
N ALA A 227 17.50 6.63 -4.54
CA ALA A 227 18.12 7.89 -4.10
C ALA A 227 19.30 8.34 -4.97
N HIS A 228 19.91 7.46 -5.76
CA HIS A 228 21.07 7.79 -6.58
C HIS A 228 20.69 8.24 -8.00
N GLY A 229 21.43 9.19 -8.56
CA GLY A 229 21.08 9.96 -9.76
C GLY A 229 21.11 9.24 -11.11
N GLY A 230 21.20 7.91 -11.14
CA GLY A 230 21.04 7.11 -12.36
C GLY A 230 19.56 6.81 -12.67
N ALA A 231 19.28 6.27 -13.85
CA ALA A 231 17.97 5.72 -14.15
C ALA A 231 17.69 4.55 -13.20
N SER A 232 16.61 4.62 -12.42
CA SER A 232 16.24 3.59 -11.46
C SER A 232 15.39 2.50 -12.11
N GLY A 233 15.62 1.24 -11.70
CA GLY A 233 14.79 0.09 -12.05
C GLY A 233 13.57 -0.12 -11.14
N VAL A 234 13.27 0.85 -10.25
CA VAL A 234 12.13 0.73 -9.32
C VAL A 234 10.80 0.75 -10.05
N THR A 235 10.05 -0.32 -9.89
CA THR A 235 8.70 -0.51 -10.44
C THR A 235 7.65 -0.51 -9.32
N GLU A 236 6.37 -0.59 -9.67
CA GLU A 236 5.29 -0.80 -8.71
C GLU A 236 5.50 -2.08 -7.90
N ALA A 237 5.87 -3.19 -8.56
CA ALA A 237 6.15 -4.46 -7.90
C ALA A 237 7.29 -4.35 -6.89
N THR A 238 8.36 -3.60 -7.22
CA THR A 238 9.49 -3.32 -6.30
C THR A 238 9.01 -2.54 -5.08
N ALA A 239 8.23 -1.48 -5.29
CA ALA A 239 7.70 -0.64 -4.22
C ALA A 239 6.73 -1.42 -3.31
N PHE A 240 5.83 -2.21 -3.89
CA PHE A 240 4.94 -3.09 -3.16
C PHE A 240 5.72 -4.11 -2.31
N THR A 241 6.71 -4.79 -2.90
CA THR A 241 7.55 -5.75 -2.19
C THR A 241 8.32 -5.07 -1.05
N SER A 242 8.74 -3.81 -1.21
CA SER A 242 9.39 -3.04 -0.14
C SER A 242 8.45 -2.83 1.06
N ILE A 243 7.16 -2.54 0.84
CA ILE A 243 6.17 -2.42 1.91
C ILE A 243 5.98 -3.76 2.62
N VAL A 244 5.81 -4.85 1.87
CA VAL A 244 5.65 -6.21 2.44
C VAL A 244 6.84 -6.59 3.30
N LEU A 245 8.07 -6.34 2.81
CA LEU A 245 9.29 -6.59 3.58
C LEU A 245 9.39 -5.72 4.82
N LEU A 246 8.95 -4.46 4.76
CA LEU A 246 8.92 -3.57 5.93
C LEU A 246 7.96 -4.09 7.00
N VAL A 247 6.75 -4.52 6.61
CA VAL A 247 5.76 -5.14 7.51
C VAL A 247 6.36 -6.37 8.18
N ARG A 248 6.97 -7.26 7.38
CA ARG A 248 7.58 -8.49 7.89
C ARG A 248 8.75 -8.21 8.84
N LEU A 249 9.61 -7.26 8.50
CA LEU A 249 10.73 -6.84 9.36
C LEU A 249 10.23 -6.24 10.68
N ALA A 250 9.19 -5.40 10.64
CA ALA A 250 8.61 -4.80 11.83
C ALA A 250 8.04 -5.88 12.77
N ALA A 251 7.27 -6.83 12.24
CA ALA A 251 6.75 -7.95 13.01
C ALA A 251 7.89 -8.82 13.60
N LEU A 252 8.87 -9.20 12.78
CA LEU A 252 10.01 -10.03 13.20
C LEU A 252 10.78 -9.39 14.38
N VAL A 253 11.05 -8.08 14.28
CA VAL A 253 11.80 -7.35 15.34
C VAL A 253 10.93 -7.18 16.58
N ASP A 254 9.64 -6.90 16.43
CA ASP A 254 8.71 -6.77 17.58
C ASP A 254 8.54 -8.08 18.33
N ASP A 255 8.33 -9.20 17.62
CA ASP A 255 8.20 -10.55 18.20
C ASP A 255 9.48 -11.00 18.94
N ASN A 256 10.63 -10.52 18.53
CA ASN A 256 11.92 -10.85 19.13
C ASN A 256 12.51 -9.70 19.98
N TRP A 257 11.72 -8.67 20.31
CA TRP A 257 12.21 -7.44 20.93
C TRP A 257 13.05 -7.66 22.18
N SER A 258 12.55 -8.44 23.13
CA SER A 258 13.25 -8.70 24.40
C SER A 258 14.64 -9.34 24.21
N LYS A 259 14.80 -10.20 23.21
CA LYS A 259 16.10 -10.81 22.89
C LYS A 259 17.03 -9.84 22.16
N LEU A 260 16.49 -9.04 21.24
CA LEU A 260 17.25 -8.09 20.46
C LEU A 260 17.70 -6.87 21.26
N THR A 261 17.00 -6.55 22.36
CA THR A 261 17.30 -5.41 23.21
C THR A 261 17.91 -5.80 24.57
N ALA A 262 18.16 -7.08 24.78
CA ALA A 262 18.92 -7.53 25.97
C ALA A 262 20.32 -6.91 25.94
N ALA A 263 20.77 -6.44 27.14
CA ALA A 263 22.09 -5.83 27.34
C ALA A 263 23.21 -6.89 27.32
#